data_d5286c91e74e6ba056de090d652924a4
#
_entry.id   d5286c91e74e6ba056de090d652924a4
#
_cell.length_a   1.000
_cell.length_b   1.000
_cell.length_c   1.000
_cell.angle_alpha   90.00
_cell.angle_beta   90.00
_cell.angle_gamma   90.00
#
_symmetry.space_group_name_H-M   'P 1'
#
loop_
_entity.id
_entity.type
_entity.pdbx_description
1 polymer ?
#
loop_
_entity_poly.entity_id
_entity_poly.type
_entity_poly.pdbx_seq_one_letter_code
_entity_poly.pdbx_strand_id
1 'polypeptide(L)'
;MRRLLLPVAGLFALSACHAPPVDSQSLSATHVIAIAKRIEQRYHQHPAQERLALLKQVVTAIDNMVFIEGGTFEMGDFGWVSEYDPTNMCEWPCGQELDALLPLVPESDARPLHKVRLDSFYMAKYHTTIGEDDRYRLMNGKPLYRSELTDEERALGLTIPYRISEARQFKPDFPARSQWQDGKDYCLWLGEMSGLPVDLPTEAQYEYAARSGGRYVVYPTDTGSLDYGQNVHSGEFGTHRLIAVGSFPANPIGLYEMGENARSWVNDWYDPQYYQHSPVDNPRGPESGTEKVMRGGIYYETPQFSAMTTFRFPATPTLKDYYSGISYRCSIQQAEPLKK
;
A
#
# COMPACT_ATOMS: atom_id res chain seq x y z
N MET A 1 -58.94 53.82 -3.13
CA MET A 1 -57.70 53.23 -3.69
C MET A 1 -56.73 52.97 -2.60
N ARG A 2 -56.67 51.73 -2.08
CA ARG A 2 -55.70 51.30 -1.06
C ARG A 2 -54.59 50.46 -1.76
N ARG A 3 -53.37 50.95 -1.76
CA ARG A 3 -52.20 50.20 -2.25
C ARG A 3 -51.74 49.26 -1.18
N LEU A 4 -51.80 47.96 -1.47
CA LEU A 4 -51.13 46.91 -0.67
C LEU A 4 -49.63 46.93 -0.95
N LEU A 5 -48.85 47.15 0.05
CA LEU A 5 -47.41 46.90 0.07
C LEU A 5 -47.20 45.44 0.49
N LEU A 6 -46.65 44.62 -0.41
CA LEU A 6 -46.14 43.28 -0.12
C LEU A 6 -44.75 43.39 0.51
N PRO A 7 -44.46 42.68 1.59
CA PRO A 7 -43.12 42.64 2.12
C PRO A 7 -42.27 41.69 1.25
N VAL A 8 -41.14 42.20 0.75
CA VAL A 8 -40.08 41.40 0.14
C VAL A 8 -39.39 40.64 1.29
N ALA A 9 -39.70 39.37 1.42
CA ALA A 9 -38.96 38.45 2.29
C ALA A 9 -37.58 38.18 1.67
N GLY A 10 -36.56 38.86 2.19
CA GLY A 10 -35.19 38.57 1.87
C GLY A 10 -34.82 37.14 2.37
N LEU A 11 -34.59 36.24 1.43
CA LEU A 11 -33.95 34.97 1.74
C LEU A 11 -32.49 35.23 2.14
N PHE A 12 -32.22 35.40 3.40
CA PHE A 12 -30.89 35.21 3.96
C PHE A 12 -30.64 33.70 3.95
N ALA A 13 -29.88 33.23 2.96
CA ALA A 13 -29.24 31.92 3.01
C ALA A 13 -28.23 31.94 4.16
N LEU A 14 -28.65 31.51 5.32
CA LEU A 14 -27.74 31.15 6.42
C LEU A 14 -26.90 29.97 5.91
N SER A 15 -25.68 30.28 5.51
CA SER A 15 -24.60 29.28 5.33
C SER A 15 -24.29 28.73 6.73
N ALA A 16 -25.06 27.73 7.14
CA ALA A 16 -24.77 27.00 8.38
C ALA A 16 -23.42 26.31 8.17
N CYS A 17 -22.39 26.81 8.85
CA CYS A 17 -21.13 26.08 9.02
C CYS A 17 -21.44 24.79 9.77
N HIS A 18 -21.79 23.74 9.05
CA HIS A 18 -21.90 22.42 9.64
C HIS A 18 -20.47 21.92 9.91
N ALA A 19 -20.21 21.56 11.17
CA ALA A 19 -18.98 20.86 11.51
C ALA A 19 -18.88 19.59 10.65
N PRO A 20 -17.67 19.18 10.26
CA PRO A 20 -17.50 17.95 9.50
C PRO A 20 -18.02 16.76 10.30
N PRO A 21 -18.69 15.79 9.67
CA PRO A 21 -19.26 14.64 10.39
C PRO A 21 -18.20 13.68 10.94
N VAL A 22 -16.94 13.86 10.55
CA VAL A 22 -15.76 13.11 11.00
C VAL A 22 -14.58 14.07 11.04
N ASP A 23 -13.77 13.99 12.09
CA ASP A 23 -12.52 14.74 12.19
C ASP A 23 -11.42 14.07 11.35
N SER A 24 -10.50 14.86 10.81
CA SER A 24 -9.32 14.41 10.06
C SER A 24 -8.07 15.12 10.54
N GLN A 25 -6.93 14.40 10.47
CA GLN A 25 -5.61 14.95 10.78
C GLN A 25 -4.97 15.66 9.58
N SER A 26 -5.29 15.21 8.36
CA SER A 26 -4.64 15.65 7.12
C SER A 26 -5.57 16.39 6.15
N LEU A 27 -6.89 16.29 6.33
CA LEU A 27 -7.87 16.91 5.44
C LEU A 27 -8.58 18.09 6.11
N SER A 28 -8.85 19.14 5.36
CA SER A 28 -9.69 20.25 5.81
C SER A 28 -11.15 19.81 6.03
N ALA A 29 -11.87 20.50 6.90
CA ALA A 29 -13.30 20.28 7.12
C ALA A 29 -14.11 20.30 5.82
N THR A 30 -13.79 21.22 4.91
CA THR A 30 -14.43 21.33 3.59
C THR A 30 -14.18 20.07 2.75
N HIS A 31 -12.99 19.50 2.82
CA HIS A 31 -12.65 18.27 2.09
C HIS A 31 -13.44 17.07 2.65
N VAL A 32 -13.50 16.92 3.98
CA VAL A 32 -14.30 15.85 4.62
C VAL A 32 -15.79 15.96 4.26
N ILE A 33 -16.34 17.16 4.22
CA ILE A 33 -17.72 17.40 3.77
C ILE A 33 -17.89 16.99 2.30
N ALA A 34 -16.91 17.27 1.44
CA ALA A 34 -16.94 16.86 0.05
C ALA A 34 -16.91 15.32 -0.11
N ILE A 35 -16.11 14.62 0.69
CA ILE A 35 -16.11 13.14 0.77
C ILE A 35 -17.50 12.63 1.19
N ALA A 36 -18.06 13.18 2.27
CA ALA A 36 -19.38 12.79 2.75
C ALA A 36 -20.46 12.95 1.66
N LYS A 37 -20.40 14.04 0.90
CA LYS A 37 -21.32 14.29 -0.23
C LYS A 37 -21.17 13.26 -1.35
N ARG A 38 -19.94 12.87 -1.73
CA ARG A 38 -19.70 11.82 -2.74
C ARG A 38 -20.24 10.47 -2.28
N ILE A 39 -20.01 10.11 -1.01
CA ILE A 39 -20.53 8.89 -0.41
C ILE A 39 -22.07 8.91 -0.40
N GLU A 40 -22.69 10.02 -0.02
CA GLU A 40 -24.15 10.17 -0.05
C GLU A 40 -24.71 10.01 -1.46
N GLN A 41 -24.09 10.62 -2.47
CA GLN A 41 -24.52 10.52 -3.87
C GLN A 41 -24.42 9.11 -4.42
N ARG A 42 -23.32 8.39 -4.12
CA ARG A 42 -23.07 7.05 -4.67
C ARG A 42 -23.83 5.96 -3.94
N TYR A 43 -23.98 6.09 -2.62
CA TYR A 43 -24.47 5.03 -1.74
C TYR A 43 -25.76 5.42 -1.00
N HIS A 44 -26.59 6.30 -1.57
CA HIS A 44 -27.83 6.79 -0.95
C HIS A 44 -28.81 5.67 -0.59
N GLN A 45 -28.74 4.51 -1.29
CA GLN A 45 -29.56 3.32 -1.03
C GLN A 45 -29.12 2.52 0.24
N HIS A 46 -27.89 2.75 0.74
CA HIS A 46 -27.39 2.11 1.95
C HIS A 46 -27.83 2.86 3.22
N PRO A 47 -27.96 2.17 4.37
CA PRO A 47 -28.28 2.81 5.64
C PRO A 47 -27.32 3.95 6.00
N ALA A 48 -27.80 5.00 6.64
CA ALA A 48 -26.98 6.15 7.06
C ALA A 48 -25.79 5.74 7.95
N GLN A 49 -25.98 4.71 8.78
CA GLN A 49 -24.91 4.18 9.64
C GLN A 49 -23.77 3.56 8.83
N GLU A 50 -24.08 2.84 7.74
CA GLU A 50 -23.09 2.26 6.84
C GLU A 50 -22.31 3.34 6.08
N ARG A 51 -23.03 4.36 5.58
CA ARG A 51 -22.41 5.52 4.91
C ARG A 51 -21.48 6.29 5.86
N LEU A 52 -21.88 6.47 7.12
CA LEU A 52 -21.01 7.09 8.14
C LEU A 52 -19.77 6.22 8.43
N ALA A 53 -19.95 4.91 8.54
CA ALA A 53 -18.81 4.00 8.72
C ALA A 53 -17.84 4.02 7.52
N LEU A 54 -18.39 4.14 6.31
CA LEU A 54 -17.60 4.29 5.09
C LEU A 54 -16.84 5.63 5.07
N LEU A 55 -17.49 6.73 5.46
CA LEU A 55 -16.84 8.03 5.57
C LEU A 55 -15.66 7.99 6.54
N LYS A 56 -15.84 7.36 7.72
CA LYS A 56 -14.76 7.18 8.70
C LYS A 56 -13.60 6.39 8.08
N GLN A 57 -13.89 5.30 7.36
CA GLN A 57 -12.86 4.51 6.69
C GLN A 57 -12.08 5.32 5.67
N VAL A 58 -12.76 6.04 4.77
CA VAL A 58 -12.10 6.85 3.73
C VAL A 58 -11.22 7.93 4.36
N VAL A 59 -11.72 8.64 5.36
CA VAL A 59 -10.95 9.67 6.07
C VAL A 59 -9.74 9.05 6.78
N THR A 60 -9.92 7.96 7.51
CA THR A 60 -8.82 7.26 8.22
C THR A 60 -7.78 6.73 7.23
N ALA A 61 -8.20 6.19 6.07
CA ALA A 61 -7.27 5.71 5.05
C ALA A 61 -6.38 6.85 4.51
N ILE A 62 -6.94 8.06 4.33
CA ILE A 62 -6.15 9.23 3.91
C ILE A 62 -5.27 9.75 5.06
N ASP A 63 -5.78 9.79 6.30
CA ASP A 63 -4.99 10.19 7.47
C ASP A 63 -3.80 9.25 7.76
N ASN A 64 -3.91 8.00 7.32
CA ASN A 64 -2.85 7.00 7.38
C ASN A 64 -1.90 7.03 6.17
N MET A 65 -1.95 8.03 5.32
CA MET A 65 -0.97 8.23 4.26
C MET A 65 0.24 9.03 4.77
N VAL A 66 1.43 8.54 4.47
CA VAL A 66 2.70 9.22 4.75
C VAL A 66 3.09 10.04 3.53
N PHE A 67 3.36 11.32 3.71
CA PHE A 67 3.97 12.16 2.67
C PHE A 67 5.45 11.80 2.56
N ILE A 68 5.88 11.51 1.35
CA ILE A 68 7.26 11.15 1.02
C ILE A 68 7.79 12.21 0.06
N GLU A 69 8.76 12.98 0.52
CA GLU A 69 9.46 13.93 -0.36
C GLU A 69 10.15 13.16 -1.48
N GLY A 70 9.94 13.64 -2.71
CA GLY A 70 10.60 13.11 -3.88
C GLY A 70 12.10 13.36 -3.85
N GLY A 71 12.80 12.67 -4.70
CA GLY A 71 14.26 12.79 -4.76
C GLY A 71 14.86 11.92 -5.84
N THR A 72 16.17 11.92 -5.88
CA THR A 72 16.95 11.09 -6.82
C THR A 72 17.67 10.00 -6.04
N PHE A 73 17.62 8.77 -6.52
CA PHE A 73 18.31 7.64 -5.96
C PHE A 73 18.79 6.67 -7.04
N GLU A 74 19.67 5.77 -6.67
CA GLU A 74 20.08 4.66 -7.52
C GLU A 74 19.18 3.46 -7.21
N MET A 75 18.29 3.12 -8.14
CA MET A 75 17.34 2.01 -8.03
C MET A 75 17.98 0.72 -8.51
N GLY A 76 17.69 -0.38 -7.80
CA GLY A 76 18.15 -1.71 -8.15
C GLY A 76 19.12 -2.32 -7.16
N ASP A 77 19.76 -3.40 -7.57
CA ASP A 77 20.71 -4.14 -6.75
C ASP A 77 22.02 -3.37 -6.60
N PHE A 78 22.17 -2.73 -5.44
CA PHE A 78 23.34 -1.91 -5.10
C PHE A 78 24.49 -2.72 -4.51
N GLY A 79 24.36 -4.04 -4.41
CA GLY A 79 25.41 -4.95 -3.97
C GLY A 79 25.60 -5.03 -2.47
N TRP A 80 26.16 -6.14 -2.05
CA TRP A 80 26.50 -6.44 -0.65
C TRP A 80 27.94 -6.06 -0.35
N VAL A 81 28.14 -5.26 0.68
CA VAL A 81 29.44 -4.96 1.24
C VAL A 81 29.79 -6.07 2.23
N SER A 82 30.76 -6.91 1.90
CA SER A 82 31.11 -8.12 2.67
C SER A 82 31.60 -7.84 4.11
N GLU A 83 32.06 -6.62 4.37
CA GLU A 83 32.52 -6.17 5.68
C GLU A 83 31.53 -5.16 6.30
N TYR A 84 30.30 -5.10 5.81
CA TYR A 84 29.30 -4.22 6.37
C TYR A 84 28.93 -4.65 7.79
N ASP A 85 29.44 -3.90 8.72
CA ASP A 85 29.01 -3.96 10.11
C ASP A 85 27.93 -2.88 10.30
N PRO A 86 26.67 -3.24 10.62
CA PRO A 86 25.62 -2.25 10.86
C PRO A 86 25.95 -1.30 12.01
N THR A 87 26.91 -1.65 12.87
CA THR A 87 27.45 -0.77 13.91
C THR A 87 28.59 0.13 13.41
N ASN A 88 29.16 -0.20 12.27
CA ASN A 88 30.19 0.58 11.61
C ASN A 88 29.52 1.60 10.67
N MET A 89 29.51 2.82 11.05
CA MET A 89 28.88 3.99 10.36
C MET A 89 29.58 4.36 9.05
N CYS A 90 30.11 3.41 8.29
CA CYS A 90 30.67 3.72 6.98
C CYS A 90 29.57 4.14 6.00
N GLU A 91 29.86 5.15 5.20
CA GLU A 91 28.99 5.52 4.08
C GLU A 91 29.16 4.50 2.95
N TRP A 92 28.05 3.94 2.47
CA TRP A 92 28.07 3.00 1.35
C TRP A 92 28.77 3.64 0.13
N PRO A 93 29.67 2.92 -0.57
CA PRO A 93 30.03 1.49 -0.48
C PRO A 93 31.20 1.17 0.46
N CYS A 94 31.40 1.93 1.52
CA CYS A 94 32.44 1.70 2.54
C CYS A 94 33.86 1.64 1.98
N GLY A 95 34.14 2.43 0.94
CA GLY A 95 35.45 2.49 0.28
C GLY A 95 35.74 1.34 -0.68
N GLN A 96 34.75 0.49 -0.97
CA GLN A 96 34.88 -0.58 -1.96
C GLN A 96 34.50 -0.06 -3.37
N GLU A 97 35.09 -0.65 -4.40
CA GLU A 97 34.68 -0.40 -5.79
C GLU A 97 33.34 -1.10 -6.06
N LEU A 98 32.44 -0.43 -6.79
CA LEU A 98 31.06 -0.92 -7.04
C LEU A 98 31.05 -2.27 -7.78
N ASP A 99 31.99 -2.51 -8.66
CA ASP A 99 32.13 -3.75 -9.43
C ASP A 99 32.69 -4.92 -8.59
N ALA A 100 33.26 -4.62 -7.43
CA ALA A 100 33.73 -5.64 -6.47
C ALA A 100 32.62 -6.12 -5.53
N LEU A 101 31.46 -5.43 -5.49
CA LEU A 101 30.36 -5.81 -4.62
C LEU A 101 29.65 -7.08 -5.11
N LEU A 102 29.33 -7.97 -4.20
CA LEU A 102 28.53 -9.15 -4.51
C LEU A 102 27.06 -8.73 -4.68
N PRO A 103 26.30 -9.33 -5.61
CA PRO A 103 24.88 -9.09 -5.72
C PRO A 103 24.13 -9.37 -4.42
N LEU A 104 23.16 -8.52 -4.06
CA LEU A 104 22.23 -8.77 -2.95
C LEU A 104 21.27 -9.91 -3.29
N VAL A 105 20.80 -9.95 -4.54
CA VAL A 105 19.84 -10.95 -5.00
C VAL A 105 20.46 -11.78 -6.14
N PRO A 106 20.18 -13.12 -6.20
CA PRO A 106 20.72 -13.98 -7.25
C PRO A 106 20.24 -13.59 -8.66
N GLU A 107 19.00 -13.12 -8.75
CA GLU A 107 18.36 -12.74 -9.99
C GLU A 107 19.01 -11.48 -10.60
N SER A 108 19.12 -11.45 -11.91
CA SER A 108 19.74 -10.33 -12.62
C SER A 108 18.75 -9.21 -13.00
N ASP A 109 17.48 -9.39 -12.70
CA ASP A 109 16.38 -8.50 -13.10
C ASP A 109 16.31 -7.19 -12.32
N ALA A 110 17.00 -7.12 -11.17
CA ALA A 110 17.21 -5.90 -10.40
C ALA A 110 18.50 -5.14 -10.83
N ARG A 111 19.08 -5.46 -11.97
CA ARG A 111 20.32 -4.85 -12.51
C ARG A 111 20.13 -4.36 -13.93
N PRO A 112 20.85 -3.32 -14.38
CA PRO A 112 21.86 -2.57 -13.65
C PRO A 112 21.26 -1.65 -12.59
N LEU A 113 22.08 -1.27 -11.61
CA LEU A 113 21.80 -0.12 -10.75
C LEU A 113 21.66 1.11 -11.65
N HIS A 114 20.60 1.87 -11.51
CA HIS A 114 20.29 2.97 -12.41
C HIS A 114 19.63 4.14 -11.69
N LYS A 115 19.88 5.33 -12.22
CA LYS A 115 19.38 6.57 -11.63
C LYS A 115 17.88 6.74 -11.87
N VAL A 116 17.14 7.00 -10.79
CA VAL A 116 15.71 7.33 -10.81
C VAL A 116 15.47 8.62 -10.05
N ARG A 117 14.60 9.47 -10.57
CA ARG A 117 14.08 10.67 -9.91
C ARG A 117 12.56 10.55 -9.75
N LEU A 118 12.08 10.74 -8.53
CA LEU A 118 10.65 10.71 -8.22
C LEU A 118 10.18 12.09 -7.77
N ASP A 119 9.01 12.48 -8.21
CA ASP A 119 8.24 13.54 -7.57
C ASP A 119 7.78 13.07 -6.19
N SER A 120 7.40 14.03 -5.31
CA SER A 120 6.81 13.70 -4.02
C SER A 120 5.47 12.95 -4.21
N PHE A 121 5.15 12.09 -3.26
CA PHE A 121 3.94 11.28 -3.29
C PHE A 121 3.53 10.89 -1.87
N TYR A 122 2.36 10.25 -1.73
CA TYR A 122 1.97 9.62 -0.46
C TYR A 122 1.91 8.11 -0.61
N MET A 123 2.21 7.40 0.46
CA MET A 123 2.03 5.95 0.54
C MET A 123 1.31 5.59 1.84
N ALA A 124 0.39 4.63 1.79
CA ALA A 124 -0.31 4.13 2.96
C ALA A 124 0.68 3.52 3.95
N LYS A 125 0.59 3.91 5.24
CA LYS A 125 1.41 3.37 6.33
C LYS A 125 1.40 1.85 6.36
N TYR A 126 0.22 1.28 6.14
CA TYR A 126 -0.09 -0.13 6.28
C TYR A 126 -0.52 -0.72 4.95
N HIS A 127 -0.49 -2.03 4.86
CA HIS A 127 -1.30 -2.73 3.87
C HIS A 127 -2.79 -2.41 4.09
N THR A 128 -3.57 -2.37 3.03
CA THR A 128 -5.02 -2.33 3.15
C THR A 128 -5.49 -3.55 3.93
N THR A 129 -6.33 -3.34 4.93
CA THR A 129 -6.77 -4.40 5.82
C THR A 129 -7.99 -5.15 5.28
N ILE A 130 -8.21 -6.38 5.76
CA ILE A 130 -9.41 -7.16 5.43
C ILE A 130 -10.68 -6.38 5.78
N GLY A 131 -10.70 -5.67 6.92
CA GLY A 131 -11.88 -4.88 7.31
C GLY A 131 -12.18 -3.71 6.37
N GLU A 132 -11.15 -3.10 5.81
CA GLU A 132 -11.29 -2.03 4.82
C GLU A 132 -11.75 -2.58 3.46
N ASP A 133 -11.16 -3.67 2.99
CA ASP A 133 -11.54 -4.32 1.73
C ASP A 133 -12.94 -4.93 1.81
N ASP A 134 -13.30 -5.59 2.91
CA ASP A 134 -14.64 -6.14 3.13
C ASP A 134 -15.72 -5.06 3.07
N ARG A 135 -15.49 -3.89 3.69
CA ARG A 135 -16.46 -2.77 3.62
C ARG A 135 -16.57 -2.22 2.21
N TYR A 136 -15.45 -2.04 1.51
CA TYR A 136 -15.47 -1.66 0.09
C TYR A 136 -16.27 -2.65 -0.75
N ARG A 137 -16.04 -3.96 -0.57
CA ARG A 137 -16.76 -5.02 -1.29
C ARG A 137 -18.25 -4.98 -0.99
N LEU A 138 -18.63 -4.90 0.29
CA LEU A 138 -20.03 -4.81 0.71
C LEU A 138 -20.75 -3.61 0.06
N MET A 139 -20.15 -2.44 0.13
CA MET A 139 -20.74 -1.22 -0.42
C MET A 139 -20.86 -1.23 -1.95
N ASN A 140 -20.04 -2.02 -2.64
CA ASN A 140 -20.07 -2.14 -4.10
C ASN A 140 -20.71 -3.46 -4.60
N GLY A 141 -21.40 -4.20 -3.71
CA GLY A 141 -22.07 -5.46 -4.09
C GLY A 141 -21.13 -6.56 -4.55
N LYS A 142 -19.85 -6.48 -4.15
CA LYS A 142 -18.84 -7.51 -4.41
C LYS A 142 -18.92 -8.58 -3.30
N PRO A 143 -18.62 -9.85 -3.58
CA PRO A 143 -18.57 -10.88 -2.55
C PRO A 143 -17.49 -10.54 -1.51
N LEU A 144 -17.82 -10.77 -0.23
CA LEU A 144 -16.85 -10.59 0.84
C LEU A 144 -15.72 -11.61 0.70
N TYR A 145 -14.51 -11.21 1.05
CA TYR A 145 -13.33 -12.07 0.96
C TYR A 145 -13.51 -13.44 1.62
N ARG A 146 -14.34 -13.53 2.65
CA ARG A 146 -14.62 -14.75 3.45
C ARG A 146 -15.81 -15.58 2.97
N SER A 147 -16.58 -15.11 1.99
CA SER A 147 -17.89 -15.68 1.69
C SER A 147 -17.89 -16.79 0.66
N GLU A 148 -16.81 -16.98 -0.10
CA GLU A 148 -16.79 -17.95 -1.19
C GLU A 148 -15.60 -18.90 -1.11
N LEU A 149 -15.88 -20.20 -1.26
CA LEU A 149 -14.87 -21.17 -1.65
C LEU A 149 -14.58 -20.98 -3.14
N THR A 150 -13.32 -21.05 -3.54
CA THR A 150 -12.98 -21.14 -4.97
C THR A 150 -13.51 -22.46 -5.56
N ASP A 151 -13.59 -22.52 -6.87
CA ASP A 151 -13.97 -23.76 -7.54
C ASP A 151 -12.97 -24.89 -7.28
N GLU A 152 -11.69 -24.58 -7.12
CA GLU A 152 -10.64 -25.52 -6.73
C GLU A 152 -10.84 -26.02 -5.30
N GLU A 153 -11.14 -25.14 -4.34
CA GLU A 153 -11.43 -25.51 -2.96
C GLU A 153 -12.69 -26.39 -2.88
N ARG A 154 -13.72 -26.12 -3.69
CA ARG A 154 -14.91 -26.98 -3.82
C ARG A 154 -14.56 -28.32 -4.43
N ALA A 155 -13.71 -28.35 -5.47
CA ALA A 155 -13.25 -29.58 -6.10
C ALA A 155 -12.41 -30.45 -5.16
N LEU A 156 -11.68 -29.83 -4.22
CA LEU A 156 -10.95 -30.51 -3.15
C LEU A 156 -11.86 -30.97 -1.99
N GLY A 157 -13.16 -30.72 -2.07
CA GLY A 157 -14.13 -31.12 -1.02
C GLY A 157 -14.00 -30.27 0.25
N LEU A 158 -13.37 -29.12 0.19
CA LEU A 158 -13.23 -28.21 1.34
C LEU A 158 -14.61 -27.62 1.71
N THR A 159 -14.87 -27.54 2.99
CA THR A 159 -16.13 -27.07 3.54
C THR A 159 -15.94 -25.79 4.34
N ILE A 160 -17.01 -25.02 4.55
CA ILE A 160 -17.02 -23.82 5.40
C ILE A 160 -16.38 -24.03 6.80
N PRO A 161 -16.51 -25.17 7.49
CA PRO A 161 -15.83 -25.42 8.75
C PRO A 161 -14.30 -25.41 8.66
N TYR A 162 -13.70 -25.82 7.55
CA TYR A 162 -12.25 -25.69 7.34
C TYR A 162 -11.84 -24.21 7.33
N ARG A 163 -12.59 -23.36 6.64
CA ARG A 163 -12.39 -21.90 6.67
C ARG A 163 -12.56 -21.30 8.07
N ILE A 164 -13.48 -21.82 8.90
CA ILE A 164 -13.68 -21.33 10.27
C ILE A 164 -12.49 -21.70 11.17
N SER A 165 -11.87 -22.86 11.00
CA SER A 165 -10.66 -23.23 11.72
C SER A 165 -9.46 -22.35 11.35
N GLU A 166 -9.43 -21.85 10.13
CA GLU A 166 -8.49 -20.84 9.63
C GLU A 166 -8.94 -19.38 9.88
N ALA A 167 -10.13 -19.16 10.44
CA ALA A 167 -10.67 -17.84 10.72
C ALA A 167 -9.75 -16.96 11.62
N ARG A 168 -8.77 -17.55 12.28
CA ARG A 168 -7.70 -16.83 12.97
C ARG A 168 -6.79 -16.04 11.99
N GLN A 169 -6.78 -16.39 10.69
CA GLN A 169 -6.01 -15.72 9.66
C GLN A 169 -6.79 -14.61 8.93
N PHE A 170 -8.08 -14.43 9.25
CA PHE A 170 -8.98 -13.47 8.61
C PHE A 170 -9.50 -12.42 9.60
N LYS A 171 -8.62 -11.91 10.45
CA LYS A 171 -8.99 -10.80 11.33
C LYS A 171 -9.11 -9.50 10.53
N PRO A 172 -10.03 -8.60 10.93
CA PRO A 172 -10.25 -7.34 10.20
C PRO A 172 -9.01 -6.46 10.05
N ASP A 173 -8.07 -6.58 10.98
CA ASP A 173 -6.82 -5.82 11.07
C ASP A 173 -5.62 -6.49 10.35
N PHE A 174 -5.84 -7.63 9.68
CA PHE A 174 -4.81 -8.31 8.89
C PHE A 174 -4.78 -7.75 7.46
N PRO A 175 -3.64 -7.86 6.73
CA PRO A 175 -3.57 -7.49 5.33
C PRO A 175 -4.64 -8.18 4.48
N ALA A 176 -5.34 -7.40 3.67
CA ALA A 176 -6.27 -7.94 2.67
C ALA A 176 -5.47 -8.70 1.62
N ARG A 177 -5.96 -9.91 1.28
CA ARG A 177 -5.37 -10.70 0.19
C ARG A 177 -6.11 -10.38 -1.09
N SER A 178 -5.41 -10.10 -2.18
CA SER A 178 -6.07 -9.73 -3.43
C SER A 178 -5.29 -10.14 -4.66
N GLN A 179 -6.00 -10.27 -5.76
CA GLN A 179 -5.41 -10.17 -7.09
C GLN A 179 -5.00 -8.72 -7.36
N TRP A 180 -4.16 -8.53 -8.34
CA TRP A 180 -3.71 -7.19 -8.73
C TRP A 180 -4.88 -6.25 -9.05
N GLN A 181 -5.85 -6.72 -9.86
CA GLN A 181 -6.98 -5.90 -10.27
C GLN A 181 -7.88 -5.49 -9.09
N ASP A 182 -8.10 -6.38 -8.13
CA ASP A 182 -8.90 -6.05 -6.95
C ASP A 182 -8.25 -4.96 -6.10
N GLY A 183 -6.92 -5.05 -5.88
CA GLY A 183 -6.16 -4.02 -5.18
C GLY A 183 -6.15 -2.70 -5.93
N LYS A 184 -5.99 -2.74 -7.26
CA LYS A 184 -6.08 -1.58 -8.14
C LYS A 184 -7.45 -0.90 -8.06
N ASP A 185 -8.52 -1.68 -8.16
CA ASP A 185 -9.90 -1.20 -8.09
C ASP A 185 -10.20 -0.51 -6.74
N TYR A 186 -9.70 -1.09 -5.63
CA TYR A 186 -9.84 -0.48 -4.31
C TYR A 186 -9.14 0.87 -4.23
N CYS A 187 -7.88 0.97 -4.67
CA CYS A 187 -7.14 2.24 -4.63
C CYS A 187 -7.80 3.31 -5.51
N LEU A 188 -8.23 2.96 -6.72
CA LEU A 188 -8.97 3.88 -7.60
C LEU A 188 -10.31 4.32 -6.98
N TRP A 189 -11.04 3.40 -6.36
CA TRP A 189 -12.25 3.72 -5.63
C TRP A 189 -12.00 4.66 -4.45
N LEU A 190 -10.93 4.43 -3.68
CA LEU A 190 -10.52 5.34 -2.60
C LEU A 190 -10.22 6.74 -3.15
N GLY A 191 -9.62 6.83 -4.34
CA GLY A 191 -9.40 8.06 -5.08
C GLY A 191 -10.71 8.75 -5.47
N GLU A 192 -11.67 8.01 -6.01
CA GLU A 192 -12.99 8.53 -6.36
C GLU A 192 -13.71 9.08 -5.12
N MET A 193 -13.70 8.36 -4.01
CA MET A 193 -14.35 8.80 -2.78
C MET A 193 -13.66 9.98 -2.13
N SER A 194 -12.34 9.96 -2.03
CA SER A 194 -11.57 11.05 -1.44
C SER A 194 -11.46 12.27 -2.36
N GLY A 195 -11.53 12.11 -3.68
CA GLY A 195 -11.25 13.15 -4.68
C GLY A 195 -9.76 13.45 -4.84
N LEU A 196 -8.91 12.51 -4.47
CA LEU A 196 -7.46 12.57 -4.60
C LEU A 196 -6.99 11.57 -5.68
N PRO A 197 -5.85 11.78 -6.31
CA PRO A 197 -5.32 10.87 -7.33
C PRO A 197 -4.70 9.63 -6.67
N VAL A 198 -5.52 8.74 -6.13
CA VAL A 198 -5.08 7.51 -5.46
C VAL A 198 -4.95 6.37 -6.47
N ASP A 199 -3.87 5.61 -6.36
CA ASP A 199 -3.58 4.44 -7.18
C ASP A 199 -2.70 3.45 -6.40
N LEU A 200 -2.32 2.32 -7.00
CA LEU A 200 -1.20 1.52 -6.54
C LEU A 200 0.11 2.31 -6.70
N PRO A 201 1.09 2.15 -5.81
CA PRO A 201 2.42 2.73 -6.03
C PRO A 201 3.08 2.15 -7.28
N THR A 202 3.97 2.90 -7.91
CA THR A 202 4.91 2.33 -8.88
C THR A 202 5.97 1.50 -8.18
N GLU A 203 6.65 0.62 -8.90
CA GLU A 203 7.78 -0.15 -8.37
C GLU A 203 8.87 0.75 -7.80
N ALA A 204 9.19 1.83 -8.51
CA ALA A 204 10.18 2.81 -8.08
C ALA A 204 9.76 3.56 -6.80
N GLN A 205 8.48 3.94 -6.68
CA GLN A 205 7.95 4.54 -5.46
C GLN A 205 8.04 3.56 -4.28
N TYR A 206 7.74 2.29 -4.51
CA TYR A 206 7.83 1.27 -3.47
C TYR A 206 9.27 1.07 -2.98
N GLU A 207 10.23 0.90 -3.90
CA GLU A 207 11.65 0.73 -3.54
C GLU A 207 12.20 1.95 -2.82
N TYR A 208 11.94 3.16 -3.33
CA TYR A 208 12.35 4.42 -2.70
C TYR A 208 11.83 4.52 -1.26
N ALA A 209 10.55 4.20 -1.05
CA ALA A 209 9.91 4.22 0.24
C ALA A 209 10.44 3.11 1.18
N ALA A 210 10.62 1.88 0.69
CA ALA A 210 11.20 0.77 1.44
C ALA A 210 12.61 1.10 1.92
N ARG A 211 13.39 1.79 1.08
CA ARG A 211 14.74 2.28 1.38
C ARG A 211 14.75 3.62 2.11
N SER A 212 13.62 4.02 2.69
CA SER A 212 13.50 5.24 3.52
C SER A 212 14.05 6.49 2.84
N GLY A 213 13.60 6.76 1.61
CA GLY A 213 14.07 7.86 0.77
C GLY A 213 15.24 7.46 -0.13
N GLY A 214 15.30 6.22 -0.58
CA GLY A 214 16.29 5.75 -1.56
C GLY A 214 17.70 5.51 -1.01
N ARG A 215 17.85 5.38 0.32
CA ARG A 215 19.13 5.05 0.94
C ARG A 215 19.59 3.63 0.61
N TYR A 216 20.86 3.34 0.79
CA TYR A 216 21.41 1.99 0.59
C TYR A 216 21.12 1.12 1.82
N VAL A 217 19.87 0.67 1.95
CA VAL A 217 19.36 -0.10 3.07
C VAL A 217 18.85 -1.44 2.56
N VAL A 218 19.42 -2.53 3.06
CA VAL A 218 19.09 -3.89 2.60
C VAL A 218 17.68 -4.30 3.03
N TYR A 219 17.31 -4.02 4.28
CA TYR A 219 16.01 -4.41 4.83
C TYR A 219 15.18 -3.18 5.22
N PRO A 220 13.89 -3.14 4.88
CA PRO A 220 13.03 -1.97 5.11
C PRO A 220 12.49 -1.92 6.54
N THR A 221 13.34 -2.16 7.52
CA THR A 221 13.02 -2.12 8.96
C THR A 221 13.37 -0.77 9.57
N ASP A 222 13.10 -0.59 10.84
CA ASP A 222 13.45 0.60 11.61
C ASP A 222 14.97 0.83 11.70
N THR A 223 15.75 -0.25 11.73
CA THR A 223 17.21 -0.21 11.83
C THR A 223 17.95 -0.48 10.50
N GLY A 224 17.24 -0.97 9.49
CA GLY A 224 17.84 -1.44 8.22
C GLY A 224 18.41 -2.84 8.27
N SER A 225 18.30 -3.53 9.41
CA SER A 225 18.71 -4.91 9.64
C SER A 225 17.55 -5.79 10.11
N LEU A 226 17.73 -7.11 10.09
CA LEU A 226 16.73 -8.05 10.61
C LEU A 226 17.02 -8.36 12.08
N ASP A 227 16.05 -8.07 12.95
CA ASP A 227 16.04 -8.46 14.35
C ASP A 227 14.77 -9.29 14.62
N TYR A 228 14.93 -10.61 14.61
CA TYR A 228 13.83 -11.56 14.70
C TYR A 228 13.06 -11.42 16.01
N GLY A 229 11.74 -11.25 15.89
CA GLY A 229 10.83 -11.02 17.01
C GLY A 229 10.79 -9.57 17.50
N GLN A 230 11.64 -8.69 17.00
CA GLN A 230 11.66 -7.27 17.33
C GLN A 230 11.16 -6.40 16.17
N ASN A 231 11.70 -6.59 14.98
CA ASN A 231 11.31 -5.81 13.79
C ASN A 231 10.90 -6.66 12.58
N VAL A 232 11.04 -7.98 12.70
CA VAL A 232 10.50 -8.97 11.77
C VAL A 232 9.96 -10.16 12.55
N HIS A 233 9.14 -10.98 11.91
CA HIS A 233 8.57 -12.19 12.53
C HIS A 233 9.69 -13.12 13.01
N SER A 234 9.47 -13.83 14.11
CA SER A 234 10.47 -14.62 14.84
C SER A 234 11.11 -15.79 14.06
N GLY A 235 10.69 -16.02 12.81
CA GLY A 235 11.32 -17.02 11.93
C GLY A 235 11.21 -18.48 12.38
N GLU A 236 10.48 -18.77 13.45
CA GLU A 236 10.21 -20.16 13.86
C GLU A 236 9.33 -20.84 12.82
N PHE A 237 9.90 -21.86 12.18
CA PHE A 237 9.17 -22.74 11.26
C PHE A 237 7.89 -23.26 11.94
N GLY A 238 6.73 -22.92 11.37
CA GLY A 238 5.41 -23.34 11.88
C GLY A 238 4.54 -22.24 12.51
N THR A 239 5.05 -21.04 12.73
CA THR A 239 4.27 -19.87 13.14
C THR A 239 3.91 -18.94 11.98
N HIS A 240 4.14 -19.39 10.77
CA HIS A 240 3.91 -18.66 9.52
C HIS A 240 2.47 -18.22 9.35
N ARG A 241 2.15 -17.01 9.81
CA ARG A 241 0.82 -16.43 9.73
C ARG A 241 0.92 -14.94 9.44
N LEU A 242 -0.04 -14.44 8.69
CA LEU A 242 -0.28 -13.00 8.67
C LEU A 242 -0.55 -12.50 10.09
N ILE A 243 -0.07 -11.31 10.37
CA ILE A 243 -0.27 -10.59 11.63
C ILE A 243 -1.04 -9.29 11.38
N ALA A 244 -1.55 -8.69 12.44
CA ALA A 244 -2.16 -7.38 12.35
C ALA A 244 -1.18 -6.35 11.76
N VAL A 245 -1.67 -5.45 10.93
CA VAL A 245 -0.84 -4.35 10.41
C VAL A 245 -0.33 -3.48 11.55
N GLY A 246 0.92 -2.98 11.44
CA GLY A 246 1.54 -2.18 12.48
C GLY A 246 2.03 -2.97 13.69
N SER A 247 2.25 -4.29 13.55
CA SER A 247 2.73 -5.16 14.64
C SER A 247 4.20 -4.96 14.98
N PHE A 248 5.00 -4.47 14.05
CA PHE A 248 6.44 -4.18 14.22
C PHE A 248 6.72 -2.69 14.05
N PRO A 249 7.89 -2.20 14.47
CA PRO A 249 8.29 -0.81 14.25
C PRO A 249 8.27 -0.41 12.78
N ALA A 250 7.87 0.82 12.51
CA ALA A 250 7.92 1.39 11.18
C ALA A 250 9.37 1.65 10.74
N ASN A 251 9.63 1.65 9.45
CA ASN A 251 10.87 2.16 8.92
C ASN A 251 11.03 3.67 9.23
N PRO A 252 12.22 4.28 9.07
CA PRO A 252 12.48 5.68 9.46
C PRO A 252 11.54 6.74 8.88
N ILE A 253 10.82 6.44 7.80
CA ILE A 253 9.83 7.36 7.20
C ILE A 253 8.39 7.03 7.58
N GLY A 254 8.17 6.08 8.52
CA GLY A 254 6.85 5.79 9.09
C GLY A 254 6.02 4.76 8.34
N LEU A 255 6.63 3.91 7.51
CA LEU A 255 5.95 2.82 6.80
C LEU A 255 6.20 1.48 7.48
N TYR A 256 5.13 0.72 7.66
CA TYR A 256 5.12 -0.56 8.36
C TYR A 256 5.16 -1.74 7.39
N GLU A 257 5.81 -2.83 7.80
CA GLU A 257 5.85 -4.13 7.12
C GLU A 257 6.12 -4.01 5.59
N MET A 258 7.13 -3.18 5.22
CA MET A 258 7.52 -3.02 3.81
C MET A 258 8.30 -4.24 3.26
N GLY A 259 8.87 -5.07 4.12
CA GLY A 259 9.66 -6.24 3.74
C GLY A 259 9.07 -7.56 4.20
N GLU A 260 7.94 -7.55 4.92
CA GLU A 260 7.36 -8.80 5.45
C GLU A 260 5.84 -8.71 5.63
N ASN A 261 5.26 -9.70 6.36
CA ASN A 261 3.83 -9.90 6.57
C ASN A 261 3.12 -10.28 5.28
N ALA A 262 2.98 -9.36 4.35
CA ALA A 262 2.39 -9.61 3.04
C ALA A 262 3.19 -8.92 1.93
N ARG A 263 3.32 -9.61 0.81
CA ARG A 263 3.90 -9.05 -0.41
C ARG A 263 2.92 -8.09 -1.05
N SER A 264 3.41 -6.97 -1.56
CA SER A 264 2.58 -5.90 -2.13
C SER A 264 2.58 -5.91 -3.64
N TRP A 265 1.40 -5.89 -4.25
CA TRP A 265 1.27 -5.51 -5.65
C TRP A 265 1.68 -4.06 -5.86
N VAL A 266 2.41 -3.81 -6.96
CA VAL A 266 2.64 -2.47 -7.48
C VAL A 266 2.00 -2.31 -8.86
N ASN A 267 2.03 -1.10 -9.42
CA ASN A 267 1.29 -0.79 -10.65
C ASN A 267 1.95 -1.35 -11.91
N ASP A 268 3.27 -1.55 -11.87
CA ASP A 268 4.12 -1.82 -13.01
C ASP A 268 3.92 -3.22 -13.58
N TRP A 269 3.97 -3.32 -14.91
CA TRP A 269 4.21 -4.59 -15.58
C TRP A 269 5.64 -5.02 -15.35
N TYR A 270 5.87 -6.32 -15.25
CA TYR A 270 7.20 -6.89 -15.09
C TYR A 270 7.89 -7.10 -16.44
N ASP A 271 9.14 -6.67 -16.51
CA ASP A 271 10.12 -7.03 -17.53
C ASP A 271 11.48 -7.19 -16.86
N PRO A 272 12.16 -8.35 -17.00
CA PRO A 272 13.46 -8.58 -16.39
C PRO A 272 14.57 -7.68 -16.94
N GLN A 273 14.35 -7.03 -18.07
CA GLN A 273 15.33 -6.14 -18.71
C GLN A 273 14.97 -4.65 -18.55
N TYR A 274 13.86 -4.33 -17.87
CA TYR A 274 13.37 -2.95 -17.79
C TYR A 274 14.40 -1.97 -17.23
N TYR A 275 15.19 -2.36 -16.24
CA TYR A 275 16.19 -1.49 -15.61
C TYR A 275 17.31 -1.03 -16.55
N GLN A 276 17.54 -1.77 -17.65
CA GLN A 276 18.52 -1.39 -18.68
C GLN A 276 18.11 -0.16 -19.50
N HIS A 277 16.82 0.17 -19.54
CA HIS A 277 16.24 1.25 -20.36
C HIS A 277 15.16 2.05 -19.64
N SER A 278 15.06 1.90 -18.32
CA SER A 278 14.12 2.66 -17.49
C SER A 278 14.35 4.17 -17.64
N PRO A 279 13.30 4.98 -17.84
CA PRO A 279 13.43 6.42 -17.80
C PRO A 279 13.86 6.88 -16.42
N VAL A 280 14.61 7.99 -16.38
CA VAL A 280 15.06 8.58 -15.09
C VAL A 280 13.90 9.14 -14.30
N ASP A 281 12.92 9.76 -14.96
CA ASP A 281 11.86 10.52 -14.30
C ASP A 281 10.59 9.69 -14.14
N ASN A 282 10.20 9.46 -12.87
CA ASN A 282 8.95 8.80 -12.48
C ASN A 282 8.65 7.52 -13.29
N PRO A 283 9.56 6.53 -13.34
CA PRO A 283 9.34 5.31 -14.12
C PRO A 283 8.09 4.57 -13.65
N ARG A 284 7.39 3.94 -14.59
CA ARG A 284 6.09 3.27 -14.35
C ARG A 284 6.06 1.83 -14.89
N GLY A 285 7.23 1.25 -15.17
CA GLY A 285 7.34 -0.04 -15.84
C GLY A 285 7.01 0.02 -17.34
N PRO A 286 7.04 -1.11 -18.03
CA PRO A 286 6.60 -1.25 -19.40
C PRO A 286 5.12 -0.87 -19.58
N GLU A 287 4.73 -0.45 -20.80
CA GLU A 287 3.33 -0.12 -21.12
C GLU A 287 2.40 -1.33 -21.03
N SER A 288 2.93 -2.53 -21.28
CA SER A 288 2.17 -3.79 -21.25
C SER A 288 3.07 -4.94 -20.86
N GLY A 289 2.46 -6.04 -20.44
CA GLY A 289 3.15 -7.28 -20.07
C GLY A 289 2.17 -8.40 -19.76
N THR A 290 2.69 -9.54 -19.34
CA THR A 290 1.90 -10.72 -18.91
C THR A 290 1.90 -10.88 -17.39
N GLU A 291 2.88 -10.29 -16.71
CA GLU A 291 3.07 -10.37 -15.28
C GLU A 291 3.18 -8.98 -14.68
N LYS A 292 2.74 -8.84 -13.45
CA LYS A 292 2.89 -7.62 -12.63
C LYS A 292 4.03 -7.80 -11.65
N VAL A 293 4.61 -6.68 -11.23
CA VAL A 293 5.62 -6.69 -10.18
C VAL A 293 4.94 -6.75 -8.82
N MET A 294 5.48 -7.58 -7.95
CA MET A 294 5.24 -7.54 -6.50
C MET A 294 6.53 -7.21 -5.78
N ARG A 295 6.42 -6.54 -4.64
CA ARG A 295 7.55 -6.12 -3.81
C ARG A 295 7.31 -6.52 -2.35
N GLY A 296 8.41 -6.60 -1.60
CA GLY A 296 8.40 -7.01 -0.19
C GLY A 296 8.35 -8.52 -0.01
N GLY A 297 8.63 -8.95 1.20
CA GLY A 297 8.63 -10.35 1.60
C GLY A 297 7.24 -10.86 1.98
N ILE A 298 7.17 -12.12 2.25
CA ILE A 298 5.94 -12.82 2.62
C ILE A 298 6.19 -13.67 3.87
N TYR A 299 5.22 -13.76 4.74
CA TYR A 299 5.34 -14.33 6.09
C TYR A 299 5.86 -15.79 6.17
N TYR A 300 5.79 -16.57 5.09
CA TYR A 300 6.26 -17.97 5.08
C TYR A 300 7.62 -18.16 4.39
N GLU A 301 8.19 -17.11 3.84
CA GLU A 301 9.53 -17.16 3.26
C GLU A 301 10.59 -16.76 4.29
N THR A 302 11.83 -17.03 3.96
CA THR A 302 12.96 -16.64 4.78
C THR A 302 13.24 -15.15 4.59
N PRO A 303 13.04 -14.30 5.60
CA PRO A 303 13.17 -12.83 5.45
C PRO A 303 14.55 -12.39 4.93
N GLN A 304 15.62 -13.14 5.18
CA GLN A 304 16.95 -12.81 4.68
C GLN A 304 17.02 -12.63 3.17
N PHE A 305 16.13 -13.27 2.42
CA PHE A 305 16.10 -13.16 0.97
C PHE A 305 14.90 -12.35 0.51
N SER A 306 13.70 -12.72 0.95
CA SER A 306 12.45 -12.13 0.42
C SER A 306 12.18 -10.72 0.91
N ALA A 307 12.72 -10.33 2.07
CA ALA A 307 12.53 -8.99 2.64
C ALA A 307 13.50 -7.92 2.09
N MET A 308 14.46 -8.31 1.24
CA MET A 308 15.42 -7.34 0.68
C MET A 308 14.70 -6.28 -0.15
N THR A 309 15.11 -5.02 0.04
CA THR A 309 14.49 -3.86 -0.63
C THR A 309 14.62 -3.89 -2.14
N THR A 310 15.57 -4.65 -2.68
CA THR A 310 15.86 -4.77 -4.11
C THR A 310 15.18 -5.97 -4.77
N PHE A 311 14.58 -6.88 -3.99
CA PHE A 311 14.00 -8.11 -4.54
C PHE A 311 12.71 -7.81 -5.33
N ARG A 312 12.61 -8.38 -6.53
CA ARG A 312 11.49 -8.24 -7.45
C ARG A 312 10.78 -9.58 -7.63
N PHE A 313 9.47 -9.59 -7.62
CA PHE A 313 8.68 -10.81 -7.83
C PHE A 313 7.71 -10.64 -8.98
N PRO A 314 7.88 -11.35 -10.10
CA PRO A 314 6.87 -11.40 -11.15
C PRO A 314 5.72 -12.32 -10.77
N ALA A 315 4.50 -11.92 -11.10
CA ALA A 315 3.33 -12.78 -10.99
C ALA A 315 2.24 -12.40 -11.96
N THR A 316 1.46 -13.40 -12.39
CA THR A 316 0.27 -13.13 -13.21
C THR A 316 -0.73 -12.29 -12.42
N PRO A 317 -1.35 -11.25 -13.02
CA PRO A 317 -2.28 -10.36 -12.32
C PRO A 317 -3.51 -11.08 -11.74
N THR A 318 -3.79 -12.29 -12.23
CA THR A 318 -4.90 -13.15 -11.82
C THR A 318 -4.50 -14.16 -10.75
N LEU A 319 -3.27 -14.09 -10.23
CA LEU A 319 -2.82 -15.01 -9.18
C LEU A 319 -3.74 -14.92 -7.98
N LYS A 320 -4.46 -16.03 -7.74
CA LYS A 320 -5.36 -16.24 -6.61
C LYS A 320 -4.68 -17.22 -5.67
N ASP A 321 -3.90 -16.72 -4.78
CA ASP A 321 -3.43 -17.57 -3.71
C ASP A 321 -3.95 -17.04 -2.37
N TYR A 322 -5.01 -17.68 -1.90
CA TYR A 322 -5.60 -17.37 -0.60
C TYR A 322 -4.65 -17.66 0.58
N TYR A 323 -3.58 -18.41 0.32
CA TYR A 323 -2.60 -18.77 1.33
C TYR A 323 -1.34 -17.92 1.24
N SER A 324 -1.13 -17.22 0.14
CA SER A 324 0.17 -16.63 -0.18
C SER A 324 0.46 -15.28 0.49
N GLY A 325 -0.47 -14.68 1.22
CA GLY A 325 -0.21 -13.38 1.84
C GLY A 325 0.16 -12.28 0.82
N ILE A 326 -0.42 -12.31 -0.38
CA ILE A 326 -0.27 -11.24 -1.36
C ILE A 326 -1.33 -10.19 -1.10
N SER A 327 -0.89 -8.96 -0.90
CA SER A 327 -1.70 -7.82 -0.52
C SER A 327 -1.40 -6.60 -1.39
N TYR A 328 -1.81 -5.43 -0.94
CA TYR A 328 -1.53 -4.16 -1.59
C TYR A 328 -1.59 -3.02 -0.58
N ARG A 329 -1.00 -1.90 -0.94
CA ARG A 329 -1.15 -0.60 -0.27
C ARG A 329 -1.34 0.48 -1.32
N CYS A 330 -2.13 1.51 -1.00
CA CYS A 330 -2.38 2.59 -1.94
C CYS A 330 -1.35 3.72 -1.81
N SER A 331 -1.24 4.50 -2.87
CA SER A 331 -0.40 5.70 -2.96
C SER A 331 -1.22 6.85 -3.52
N ILE A 332 -1.01 8.09 -3.03
CA ILE A 332 -1.58 9.29 -3.64
C ILE A 332 -0.52 9.91 -4.55
N GLN A 333 -0.83 10.03 -5.83
CA GLN A 333 0.05 10.55 -6.87
C GLN A 333 -0.01 12.09 -6.90
N GLN A 334 0.39 12.73 -5.78
CA GLN A 334 0.34 14.17 -5.62
C GLN A 334 1.63 14.67 -5.00
N ALA A 335 2.30 15.62 -5.69
CA ALA A 335 3.57 16.18 -5.26
C ALA A 335 3.46 17.19 -4.10
N GLU A 336 2.29 17.80 -3.92
CA GLU A 336 2.07 18.81 -2.89
C GLU A 336 1.47 18.19 -1.62
N PRO A 337 1.92 18.61 -0.43
CA PRO A 337 1.29 18.19 0.82
C PRO A 337 -0.20 18.51 0.86
N LEU A 338 -0.97 17.58 1.45
CA LEU A 338 -2.38 17.82 1.73
C LEU A 338 -2.52 18.99 2.69
N LYS A 339 -3.48 19.87 2.41
CA LYS A 339 -3.73 21.07 3.24
C LYS A 339 -4.84 20.76 4.23
N LYS A 340 -4.52 20.93 5.48
CA LYS A 340 -5.47 20.89 6.58
C LYS A 340 -6.40 22.10 6.61
#